data_b99ec5e54a1bccc60a413fc97b16ef96
#
_entry.id   b99ec5e54a1bccc60a413fc97b16ef96
#
_cell.length_a   1.000
_cell.length_b   1.000
_cell.length_c   1.000
_cell.angle_alpha   90.00
_cell.angle_beta   90.00
_cell.angle_gamma   90.00
#
_symmetry.space_group_name_H-M   'P 1'
#
loop_
_entity.id
_entity.type
_entity.pdbx_description
1 polymer ?
#
loop_
_entity_poly.entity_id
_entity_poly.type
_entity_poly.pdbx_seq_one_letter_code
_entity_poly.pdbx_strand_id
1 'polypeptide(L)'
;MRRSLVLAGGGMRVAWQAGVMRALEEEGLEFQHIDAASGGILTAGMLLSGLSSREMCERWSGVDVKDFGSALPFGDYLKGPWSLPAIGDADGILDKVFPALGIDDAAIRARAAEPGAVEGSFNVVEFTEKRCHAIDAREIDAELMAAGMSLPIFLTPLRRDGKIWTDAVWIRDANVAEALRRGAQEVWLIWCIGNSPYWGDGPLEQYVHMIEMSAAGALLADFEAAAAAGREFVLHVIRPEHPLPLDPEFYLGRVDADTLISMGYRDARAYLDSMTPDGLAKDARCTSMTEPAPGVRFIDALHGEVDGQPLAFRAAVVMPSQRGDGTPQLSGYLDHPRFGRVFLADGRVEVDGEDLSYRARVLLDGGWQDLALTRTLHDDPGPDAWSDARNARLELGGQKVELTMGLGDAAALLASVEPVGAHGFAERAQAVARFTANGFRELLRRY
;
A
#
# COMPACT_ATOMS: atom_id res chain seq x y z
N MET A 1 -9.70 9.84 24.83
CA MET A 1 -10.63 9.21 23.86
C MET A 1 -10.04 7.85 23.52
N ARG A 2 -10.82 6.78 23.52
CA ARG A 2 -10.34 5.42 23.16
C ARG A 2 -10.32 5.29 21.65
N ARG A 3 -9.12 5.05 21.07
CA ARG A 3 -8.89 4.89 19.63
C ARG A 3 -8.75 3.43 19.25
N SER A 4 -9.40 3.04 18.15
CA SER A 4 -9.19 1.76 17.51
C SER A 4 -8.66 1.97 16.09
N LEU A 5 -7.62 1.20 15.75
CA LEU A 5 -7.12 1.05 14.41
C LEU A 5 -7.80 -0.16 13.77
N VAL A 6 -8.45 0.02 12.62
CA VAL A 6 -9.12 -1.05 11.86
C VAL A 6 -8.39 -1.20 10.54
N LEU A 7 -7.72 -2.33 10.35
CA LEU A 7 -6.88 -2.64 9.19
C LEU A 7 -7.66 -3.55 8.24
N ALA A 8 -8.19 -2.97 7.18
CA ALA A 8 -8.87 -3.71 6.14
C ALA A 8 -7.90 -4.56 5.31
N GLY A 9 -8.42 -5.57 4.62
CA GLY A 9 -7.67 -6.40 3.70
C GLY A 9 -7.19 -5.66 2.46
N GLY A 10 -6.62 -6.40 1.54
CA GLY A 10 -6.12 -5.85 0.28
C GLY A 10 -5.08 -6.73 -0.40
N GLY A 11 -4.96 -7.99 0.01
CA GLY A 11 -3.93 -8.91 -0.50
C GLY A 11 -2.54 -8.35 -0.24
N MET A 12 -1.68 -8.38 -1.26
CA MET A 12 -0.31 -7.88 -1.15
C MET A 12 -0.20 -6.35 -1.13
N ARG A 13 -1.26 -5.65 -1.57
CA ARG A 13 -1.33 -4.18 -1.53
C ARG A 13 -1.20 -3.62 -0.12
N VAL A 14 -1.33 -4.45 0.91
CA VAL A 14 -1.18 -4.03 2.32
C VAL A 14 0.23 -3.56 2.69
N ALA A 15 1.27 -3.77 1.88
CA ALA A 15 2.54 -3.07 2.04
C ALA A 15 2.35 -1.52 2.09
N TRP A 16 1.34 -0.99 1.41
CA TRP A 16 0.90 0.39 1.50
C TRP A 16 0.56 0.81 2.94
N GLN A 17 -0.04 -0.10 3.74
CA GLN A 17 -0.35 0.17 5.14
C GLN A 17 0.89 0.43 6.00
N ALA A 18 2.06 -0.16 5.68
CA ALA A 18 3.28 0.13 6.41
C ALA A 18 3.70 1.61 6.29
N GLY A 19 3.53 2.20 5.10
CA GLY A 19 3.72 3.63 4.88
C GLY A 19 2.72 4.49 5.65
N VAL A 20 1.46 4.05 5.72
CA VAL A 20 0.44 4.70 6.56
C VAL A 20 0.84 4.65 8.02
N MET A 21 1.24 3.48 8.54
CA MET A 21 1.69 3.35 9.93
C MET A 21 2.87 4.27 10.23
N ARG A 22 3.80 4.45 9.28
CA ARG A 22 4.92 5.37 9.42
C ARG A 22 4.45 6.81 9.63
N ALA A 23 3.50 7.28 8.83
CA ALA A 23 2.94 8.62 8.96
C ALA A 23 2.17 8.82 10.28
N LEU A 24 1.39 7.81 10.71
CA LEU A 24 0.62 7.88 11.96
C LEU A 24 1.53 7.89 13.20
N GLU A 25 2.61 7.10 13.18
CA GLU A 25 3.62 7.09 14.27
C GLU A 25 4.34 8.44 14.36
N GLU A 26 4.72 9.04 13.22
CA GLU A 26 5.35 10.36 13.17
C GLU A 26 4.43 11.48 13.67
N GLU A 27 3.10 11.32 13.52
CA GLU A 27 2.09 12.24 14.08
C GLU A 27 1.82 11.98 15.57
N GLY A 28 2.43 10.95 16.16
CA GLY A 28 2.26 10.59 17.56
C GLY A 28 0.89 9.98 17.88
N LEU A 29 0.23 9.36 16.91
CA LEU A 29 -1.05 8.70 17.12
C LEU A 29 -0.87 7.33 17.77
N GLU A 30 -1.55 7.13 18.89
CA GLU A 30 -1.55 5.89 19.66
C GLU A 30 -2.94 5.25 19.63
N PHE A 31 -2.98 3.92 19.58
CA PHE A 31 -4.19 3.13 19.54
C PHE A 31 -4.25 2.16 20.70
N GLN A 32 -5.43 2.01 21.32
CA GLN A 32 -5.67 1.09 22.43
C GLN A 32 -6.20 -0.27 21.94
N HIS A 33 -6.64 -0.32 20.68
CA HIS A 33 -7.13 -1.55 20.05
C HIS A 33 -6.75 -1.55 18.56
N ILE A 34 -6.33 -2.71 18.06
CA ILE A 34 -6.03 -2.97 16.64
C ILE A 34 -6.91 -4.14 16.18
N ASP A 35 -7.71 -3.92 15.16
CA ASP A 35 -8.52 -4.94 14.49
C ASP A 35 -8.01 -5.17 13.08
N ALA A 36 -8.00 -6.41 12.60
CA ALA A 36 -7.48 -6.71 11.29
C ALA A 36 -8.22 -7.85 10.59
N ALA A 37 -8.34 -7.72 9.27
CA ALA A 37 -8.89 -8.77 8.39
C ALA A 37 -8.01 -8.96 7.16
N SER A 38 -8.02 -10.16 6.59
CA SER A 38 -7.31 -10.49 5.35
C SER A 38 -5.84 -10.04 5.41
N GLY A 39 -5.32 -9.40 4.37
CA GLY A 39 -3.96 -8.86 4.36
C GLY A 39 -3.64 -7.90 5.50
N GLY A 40 -4.63 -7.18 6.08
CA GLY A 40 -4.45 -6.33 7.26
C GLY A 40 -3.90 -7.08 8.47
N ILE A 41 -4.08 -8.42 8.53
CA ILE A 41 -3.49 -9.29 9.55
C ILE A 41 -1.96 -9.19 9.59
N LEU A 42 -1.31 -8.98 8.45
CA LEU A 42 0.15 -8.79 8.39
C LEU A 42 0.56 -7.52 9.13
N THR A 43 -0.10 -6.41 8.83
CA THR A 43 0.16 -5.13 9.50
C THR A 43 -0.09 -5.22 11.01
N ALA A 44 -1.23 -5.80 11.43
CA ALA A 44 -1.54 -6.02 12.84
C ALA A 44 -0.54 -6.97 13.51
N GLY A 45 -0.18 -8.06 12.82
CA GLY A 45 0.79 -9.04 13.30
C GLY A 45 2.15 -8.40 13.59
N MET A 46 2.64 -7.53 12.69
CA MET A 46 3.88 -6.78 12.88
C MET A 46 3.78 -5.84 14.09
N LEU A 47 2.73 -5.01 14.17
CA LEU A 47 2.52 -4.06 15.27
C LEU A 47 2.40 -4.77 16.63
N LEU A 48 1.58 -5.82 16.70
CA LEU A 48 1.34 -6.57 17.94
C LEU A 48 2.54 -7.47 18.31
N SER A 49 3.40 -7.84 17.37
CA SER A 49 4.72 -8.45 17.64
C SER A 49 5.71 -7.42 18.21
N GLY A 50 5.40 -6.12 18.14
CA GLY A 50 6.18 -5.04 18.74
C GLY A 50 7.15 -4.35 17.80
N LEU A 51 6.96 -4.47 16.48
CA LEU A 51 7.77 -3.76 15.50
C LEU A 51 7.35 -2.28 15.42
N SER A 52 8.34 -1.41 15.27
CA SER A 52 8.12 0.00 14.88
C SER A 52 7.71 0.11 13.41
N SER A 53 7.06 1.21 13.04
CA SER A 53 6.69 1.47 11.66
C SER A 53 7.90 1.52 10.71
N ARG A 54 9.07 1.95 11.22
CA ARG A 54 10.33 1.92 10.47
C ARG A 54 10.73 0.49 10.14
N GLU A 55 10.78 -0.39 11.13
CA GLU A 55 11.09 -1.81 10.94
C GLU A 55 10.10 -2.48 10.01
N MET A 56 8.81 -2.12 10.09
CA MET A 56 7.79 -2.61 9.16
C MET A 56 8.13 -2.26 7.71
N CYS A 57 8.47 -1.00 7.42
CA CYS A 57 8.87 -0.58 6.08
C CYS A 57 10.12 -1.31 5.58
N GLU A 58 11.14 -1.45 6.44
CA GLU A 58 12.39 -2.14 6.10
C GLU A 58 12.16 -3.63 5.80
N ARG A 59 11.33 -4.31 6.58
CA ARG A 59 11.05 -5.73 6.39
C ARG A 59 10.23 -6.01 5.13
N TRP A 60 9.24 -5.17 4.83
CA TRP A 60 8.46 -5.28 3.60
C TRP A 60 9.33 -5.18 2.34
N SER A 61 10.36 -4.35 2.34
CA SER A 61 11.31 -4.24 1.22
C SER A 61 12.08 -5.53 0.93
N GLY A 62 12.15 -6.45 1.91
CA GLY A 62 12.84 -7.74 1.80
C GLY A 62 11.94 -8.93 1.45
N VAL A 63 10.61 -8.75 1.36
CA VAL A 63 9.68 -9.84 1.08
C VAL A 63 9.54 -10.10 -0.42
N ASP A 64 9.76 -11.35 -0.83
CA ASP A 64 9.45 -11.77 -2.20
C ASP A 64 7.96 -12.13 -2.29
N VAL A 65 7.30 -11.52 -3.26
CA VAL A 65 5.91 -11.79 -3.62
C VAL A 65 5.61 -13.28 -3.81
N LYS A 66 6.56 -14.03 -4.34
CA LYS A 66 6.42 -15.47 -4.59
C LYS A 66 6.31 -16.30 -3.30
N ASP A 67 6.65 -15.71 -2.16
CA ASP A 67 6.61 -16.38 -0.87
C ASP A 67 5.20 -16.44 -0.25
N PHE A 68 4.23 -15.68 -0.78
CA PHE A 68 2.86 -15.65 -0.28
C PHE A 68 2.04 -16.92 -0.53
N GLY A 69 2.44 -17.73 -1.47
CA GLY A 69 1.75 -18.98 -1.77
C GLY A 69 2.74 -20.11 -2.00
N SER A 70 2.42 -21.30 -1.54
CA SER A 70 3.13 -22.53 -1.85
C SER A 70 2.34 -23.36 -2.83
N ALA A 71 3.05 -24.09 -3.71
CA ALA A 71 2.40 -24.97 -4.65
C ALA A 71 1.78 -26.19 -3.95
N LEU A 72 0.56 -26.54 -4.30
CA LEU A 72 -0.07 -27.79 -3.89
C LEU A 72 0.75 -28.99 -4.38
N PRO A 73 0.58 -30.18 -3.78
CA PRO A 73 1.18 -31.41 -4.29
C PRO A 73 0.91 -31.59 -5.77
N PHE A 74 1.92 -31.92 -6.56
CA PHE A 74 1.84 -32.03 -8.02
C PHE A 74 0.66 -32.92 -8.52
N GLY A 75 0.35 -33.98 -7.74
CA GLY A 75 -0.77 -34.88 -8.02
C GLY A 75 -2.14 -34.18 -8.02
N ASP A 76 -2.31 -33.07 -7.31
CA ASP A 76 -3.56 -32.32 -7.29
C ASP A 76 -3.76 -31.51 -8.57
N TYR A 77 -2.71 -30.95 -9.15
CA TYR A 77 -2.78 -30.26 -10.44
C TYR A 77 -3.12 -31.20 -11.59
N LEU A 78 -2.77 -32.49 -11.50
CA LEU A 78 -3.12 -33.49 -12.52
C LEU A 78 -4.63 -33.82 -12.55
N LYS A 79 -5.37 -33.49 -11.50
CA LYS A 79 -6.83 -33.68 -11.45
C LYS A 79 -7.62 -32.68 -12.29
N GLY A 80 -6.93 -31.69 -12.84
CA GLY A 80 -7.51 -30.64 -13.68
C GLY A 80 -8.08 -29.45 -12.87
N PRO A 81 -8.29 -28.30 -13.51
CA PRO A 81 -8.61 -27.04 -12.84
C PRO A 81 -9.92 -27.06 -12.04
N TRP A 82 -10.88 -27.86 -12.47
CA TRP A 82 -12.19 -28.00 -11.78
C TRP A 82 -12.14 -28.87 -10.52
N SER A 83 -11.04 -29.56 -10.27
CA SER A 83 -10.84 -30.45 -9.11
C SER A 83 -9.82 -29.90 -8.12
N LEU A 84 -9.18 -28.77 -8.44
CA LEU A 84 -8.24 -28.11 -7.52
C LEU A 84 -9.00 -27.45 -6.37
N PRO A 85 -8.58 -27.68 -5.10
CA PRO A 85 -9.18 -27.01 -3.95
C PRO A 85 -8.85 -25.49 -3.91
N ALA A 86 -7.69 -25.11 -4.44
CA ALA A 86 -7.20 -23.73 -4.61
C ALA A 86 -6.01 -23.73 -5.57
N ILE A 87 -5.47 -22.54 -5.87
CA ILE A 87 -4.24 -22.38 -6.68
C ILE A 87 -3.01 -22.78 -5.86
N GLY A 88 -3.01 -22.49 -4.55
CA GLY A 88 -1.92 -22.80 -3.62
C GLY A 88 -2.42 -23.04 -2.20
N ASP A 89 -1.49 -23.17 -1.26
CA ASP A 89 -1.76 -23.24 0.16
C ASP A 89 -1.10 -22.08 0.93
N ALA A 90 -1.34 -22.02 2.24
CA ALA A 90 -0.84 -20.96 3.11
C ALA A 90 0.53 -21.25 3.72
N ASP A 91 1.20 -22.36 3.36
CA ASP A 91 2.49 -22.75 3.95
C ASP A 91 3.57 -21.69 3.70
N GLY A 92 3.56 -21.05 2.51
CA GLY A 92 4.47 -19.94 2.22
C GLY A 92 4.29 -18.75 3.16
N ILE A 93 3.06 -18.45 3.56
CA ILE A 93 2.78 -17.41 4.54
C ILE A 93 3.38 -17.77 5.90
N LEU A 94 3.15 -18.99 6.36
CA LEU A 94 3.63 -19.48 7.65
C LEU A 94 5.16 -19.58 7.72
N ASP A 95 5.77 -20.18 6.69
CA ASP A 95 7.17 -20.57 6.72
C ASP A 95 8.12 -19.44 6.28
N LYS A 96 7.63 -18.47 5.48
CA LYS A 96 8.47 -17.44 4.87
C LYS A 96 7.99 -16.02 5.18
N VAL A 97 6.71 -15.71 4.91
CA VAL A 97 6.23 -14.34 5.03
C VAL A 97 6.20 -13.88 6.49
N PHE A 98 5.63 -14.66 7.41
CA PHE A 98 5.61 -14.30 8.81
C PHE A 98 7.01 -14.12 9.40
N PRO A 99 7.98 -15.04 9.21
CA PRO A 99 9.34 -14.84 9.68
C PRO A 99 10.03 -13.62 9.04
N ALA A 100 9.89 -13.40 7.74
CA ALA A 100 10.47 -12.26 7.05
C ALA A 100 9.92 -10.92 7.58
N LEU A 101 8.61 -10.84 7.79
CA LEU A 101 7.95 -9.67 8.37
C LEU A 101 8.14 -9.56 9.89
N GLY A 102 8.70 -10.59 10.56
CA GLY A 102 8.90 -10.59 12.01
C GLY A 102 7.61 -10.76 12.80
N ILE A 103 6.63 -11.42 12.23
CA ILE A 103 5.37 -11.77 12.87
C ILE A 103 5.59 -13.05 13.69
N ASP A 104 5.35 -12.94 14.99
CA ASP A 104 5.52 -14.03 15.97
C ASP A 104 4.27 -14.12 16.84
N ASP A 105 3.48 -15.16 16.65
CA ASP A 105 2.22 -15.37 17.37
C ASP A 105 2.43 -15.62 18.88
N ALA A 106 3.55 -16.22 19.28
CA ALA A 106 3.87 -16.36 20.70
C ALA A 106 4.21 -15.02 21.34
N ALA A 107 4.96 -14.15 20.63
CA ALA A 107 5.24 -12.79 21.10
C ALA A 107 3.95 -11.95 21.16
N ILE A 108 3.05 -12.07 20.18
CA ILE A 108 1.74 -11.41 20.18
C ILE A 108 0.95 -11.80 21.43
N ARG A 109 0.80 -13.08 21.73
CA ARG A 109 0.07 -13.57 22.92
C ARG A 109 0.71 -13.11 24.22
N ALA A 110 2.03 -13.18 24.30
CA ALA A 110 2.76 -12.75 25.49
C ALA A 110 2.55 -11.27 25.78
N ARG A 111 2.70 -10.42 24.78
CA ARG A 111 2.49 -8.96 24.88
C ARG A 111 1.03 -8.63 25.19
N ALA A 112 0.07 -9.30 24.54
CA ALA A 112 -1.35 -9.10 24.79
C ALA A 112 -1.80 -9.48 26.22
N ALA A 113 -1.02 -10.30 26.92
CA ALA A 113 -1.27 -10.65 28.32
C ALA A 113 -0.73 -9.64 29.33
N GLU A 114 0.07 -8.66 28.90
CA GLU A 114 0.63 -7.64 29.77
C GLU A 114 -0.44 -6.62 30.22
N PRO A 115 -0.39 -6.15 31.47
CA PRO A 115 -1.32 -5.09 31.92
C PRO A 115 -1.17 -3.80 31.11
N GLY A 116 -2.28 -3.31 30.56
CA GLY A 116 -2.30 -2.07 29.76
C GLY A 116 -1.80 -2.23 28.32
N ALA A 117 -1.60 -3.48 27.86
CA ALA A 117 -1.24 -3.76 26.49
C ALA A 117 -2.30 -3.27 25.50
N VAL A 118 -1.87 -3.00 24.28
CA VAL A 118 -2.77 -2.77 23.15
C VAL A 118 -3.59 -4.05 22.90
N GLU A 119 -4.91 -3.91 22.87
CA GLU A 119 -5.78 -5.04 22.54
C GLU A 119 -5.69 -5.34 21.04
N GLY A 120 -5.73 -6.61 20.67
CA GLY A 120 -5.75 -7.04 19.25
C GLY A 120 -6.92 -7.96 18.96
N SER A 121 -7.47 -7.86 17.75
CA SER A 121 -8.42 -8.82 17.22
C SER A 121 -8.13 -9.14 15.75
N PHE A 122 -8.20 -10.44 15.42
CA PHE A 122 -7.94 -10.97 14.10
C PHE A 122 -9.21 -11.62 13.56
N ASN A 123 -9.71 -11.14 12.43
CA ASN A 123 -10.95 -11.59 11.86
C ASN A 123 -10.75 -12.83 10.99
N VAL A 124 -11.41 -13.91 11.33
CA VAL A 124 -11.38 -15.20 10.61
C VAL A 124 -12.80 -15.71 10.46
N VAL A 125 -13.18 -16.19 9.28
CA VAL A 125 -14.51 -16.76 9.07
C VAL A 125 -14.53 -18.26 9.35
N GLU A 126 -15.43 -18.68 10.21
CA GLU A 126 -15.84 -20.08 10.33
C GLU A 126 -16.94 -20.34 9.28
N PHE A 127 -16.57 -21.16 8.28
CA PHE A 127 -17.42 -21.37 7.09
C PHE A 127 -18.71 -22.12 7.38
N THR A 128 -18.74 -23.07 8.30
CA THR A 128 -19.92 -23.89 8.57
C THR A 128 -21.06 -23.04 9.13
N GLU A 129 -20.73 -22.13 10.06
CA GLU A 129 -21.69 -21.20 10.68
C GLU A 129 -21.89 -19.92 9.86
N LYS A 130 -21.05 -19.65 8.84
CA LYS A 130 -21.03 -18.39 8.07
C LYS A 130 -20.82 -17.16 8.96
N ARG A 131 -19.95 -17.29 9.94
CA ARG A 131 -19.69 -16.24 10.93
C ARG A 131 -18.24 -15.78 10.90
N CYS A 132 -18.06 -14.47 10.98
CA CYS A 132 -16.77 -13.86 11.28
C CYS A 132 -16.53 -13.89 12.80
N HIS A 133 -15.39 -14.42 13.19
CA HIS A 133 -14.91 -14.43 14.57
C HIS A 133 -13.74 -13.45 14.67
N ALA A 134 -13.84 -12.49 15.58
CA ALA A 134 -12.73 -11.63 15.97
C ALA A 134 -11.92 -12.33 17.06
N ILE A 135 -10.89 -13.07 16.65
CA ILE A 135 -10.03 -13.84 17.58
C ILE A 135 -9.15 -12.86 18.35
N ASP A 136 -9.19 -12.94 19.68
CA ASP A 136 -8.39 -12.07 20.55
C ASP A 136 -6.88 -12.36 20.38
N ALA A 137 -6.05 -11.32 20.44
CA ALA A 137 -4.59 -11.46 20.34
C ALA A 137 -3.97 -12.39 21.42
N ARG A 138 -4.66 -12.62 22.53
CA ARG A 138 -4.24 -13.59 23.56
C ARG A 138 -4.47 -15.04 23.16
N GLU A 139 -5.28 -15.30 22.15
CA GLU A 139 -5.73 -16.64 21.73
C GLU A 139 -5.31 -16.97 20.29
N ILE A 140 -4.85 -15.97 19.52
CA ILE A 140 -4.46 -16.16 18.12
C ILE A 140 -3.22 -17.05 18.00
N ASP A 141 -3.17 -17.85 16.95
CA ASP A 141 -1.98 -18.58 16.52
C ASP A 141 -1.69 -18.32 15.03
N ALA A 142 -0.50 -18.74 14.59
CA ALA A 142 -0.04 -18.51 13.23
C ALA A 142 -0.97 -19.15 12.18
N GLU A 143 -1.53 -20.36 12.46
CA GLU A 143 -2.44 -21.04 11.54
C GLU A 143 -3.75 -20.26 11.36
N LEU A 144 -4.32 -19.72 12.45
CA LEU A 144 -5.54 -18.91 12.36
C LEU A 144 -5.27 -17.56 11.69
N MET A 145 -4.10 -16.93 11.91
CA MET A 145 -3.72 -15.74 11.15
C MET A 145 -3.63 -16.04 9.65
N ALA A 146 -2.97 -17.12 9.27
CA ALA A 146 -2.87 -17.56 7.88
C ALA A 146 -4.25 -17.91 7.29
N ALA A 147 -5.12 -18.56 8.07
CA ALA A 147 -6.50 -18.85 7.67
C ALA A 147 -7.30 -17.56 7.40
N GLY A 148 -7.11 -16.52 8.23
CA GLY A 148 -7.73 -15.21 8.04
C GLY A 148 -7.29 -14.49 6.76
N MET A 149 -6.22 -14.95 6.11
CA MET A 149 -5.73 -14.47 4.80
C MET A 149 -5.95 -15.49 3.67
N SER A 150 -6.53 -16.66 3.98
CA SER A 150 -6.77 -17.72 2.98
C SER A 150 -7.98 -17.40 2.11
N LEU A 151 -7.74 -16.53 1.11
CA LEU A 151 -8.76 -16.11 0.17
C LEU A 151 -9.20 -17.29 -0.71
N PRO A 152 -10.49 -17.64 -0.74
CA PRO A 152 -11.01 -18.74 -1.57
C PRO A 152 -10.58 -18.61 -3.03
N ILE A 153 -10.34 -19.74 -3.69
CA ILE A 153 -9.76 -19.90 -5.04
C ILE A 153 -8.21 -19.77 -5.00
N PHE A 154 -7.66 -18.83 -4.27
CA PHE A 154 -6.20 -18.60 -4.24
C PHE A 154 -5.50 -19.50 -3.23
N LEU A 155 -6.02 -19.59 -1.99
CA LEU A 155 -5.43 -20.40 -0.93
C LEU A 155 -6.43 -21.39 -0.33
N THR A 156 -5.91 -22.56 0.10
CA THR A 156 -6.74 -23.56 0.78
C THR A 156 -7.16 -23.06 2.16
N PRO A 157 -8.41 -23.33 2.60
CA PRO A 157 -8.84 -22.98 3.96
C PRO A 157 -8.19 -23.90 5.00
N LEU A 158 -8.02 -23.39 6.21
CA LEU A 158 -7.60 -24.20 7.36
C LEU A 158 -8.74 -25.13 7.79
N ARG A 159 -8.43 -26.42 7.95
CA ARG A 159 -9.34 -27.44 8.50
C ARG A 159 -8.85 -27.86 9.87
N ARG A 160 -9.55 -27.41 10.92
CA ARG A 160 -9.16 -27.66 12.31
C ARG A 160 -10.40 -27.92 13.17
N ASP A 161 -10.36 -28.95 14.00
CA ASP A 161 -11.42 -29.33 14.95
C ASP A 161 -12.80 -29.52 14.29
N GLY A 162 -12.83 -30.10 13.09
CA GLY A 162 -14.06 -30.31 12.33
C GLY A 162 -14.65 -29.05 11.70
N LYS A 163 -13.99 -27.92 11.83
CA LYS A 163 -14.36 -26.61 11.27
C LYS A 163 -13.50 -26.25 10.07
N ILE A 164 -14.02 -25.34 9.24
CA ILE A 164 -13.33 -24.78 8.08
C ILE A 164 -13.18 -23.28 8.32
N TRP A 165 -11.93 -22.81 8.34
CA TRP A 165 -11.57 -21.43 8.58
C TRP A 165 -10.99 -20.78 7.32
N THR A 166 -11.41 -19.57 6.99
CA THR A 166 -11.03 -18.88 5.76
C THR A 166 -11.05 -17.37 5.96
N ASP A 167 -10.65 -16.63 4.94
CA ASP A 167 -10.60 -15.17 4.92
C ASP A 167 -11.95 -14.52 5.28
N ALA A 168 -11.88 -13.42 6.01
CA ALA A 168 -13.05 -12.69 6.49
C ALA A 168 -13.61 -11.70 5.45
N VAL A 169 -12.94 -11.45 4.35
CA VAL A 169 -13.28 -10.42 3.34
C VAL A 169 -14.72 -10.49 2.84
N TRP A 170 -15.28 -11.71 2.72
CA TRP A 170 -16.63 -11.92 2.22
C TRP A 170 -17.74 -11.60 3.22
N ILE A 171 -17.41 -11.49 4.51
CA ILE A 171 -18.40 -11.23 5.56
C ILE A 171 -18.11 -9.91 6.25
N ARG A 172 -16.83 -9.64 6.57
CA ARG A 172 -16.44 -8.44 7.30
C ARG A 172 -14.97 -8.15 7.16
N ASP A 173 -14.61 -7.42 6.13
CA ASP A 173 -13.21 -7.06 5.87
C ASP A 173 -12.70 -5.91 6.75
N ALA A 174 -13.59 -5.04 7.20
CA ALA A 174 -13.32 -3.97 8.16
C ALA A 174 -14.31 -4.09 9.31
N ASN A 175 -13.86 -4.59 10.47
CA ASN A 175 -14.75 -4.91 11.58
C ASN A 175 -14.94 -3.72 12.55
N VAL A 176 -15.60 -2.67 12.08
CA VAL A 176 -15.95 -1.51 12.91
C VAL A 176 -16.82 -1.91 14.09
N ALA A 177 -17.70 -2.90 13.93
CA ALA A 177 -18.53 -3.40 15.02
C ALA A 177 -17.70 -3.95 16.18
N GLU A 178 -16.58 -4.65 15.93
CA GLU A 178 -15.67 -5.12 16.98
C GLU A 178 -14.96 -3.96 17.68
N ALA A 179 -14.49 -2.97 16.92
CA ALA A 179 -13.89 -1.77 17.49
C ALA A 179 -14.87 -1.07 18.46
N LEU A 180 -16.13 -0.91 18.05
CA LEU A 180 -17.19 -0.32 18.87
C LEU A 180 -17.55 -1.22 20.07
N ARG A 181 -17.56 -2.53 19.91
CA ARG A 181 -17.79 -3.49 21.01
C ARG A 181 -16.72 -3.35 22.10
N ARG A 182 -15.47 -3.08 21.71
CA ARG A 182 -14.34 -2.81 22.61
C ARG A 182 -14.32 -1.38 23.14
N GLY A 183 -15.32 -0.57 22.82
CA GLY A 183 -15.52 0.76 23.40
C GLY A 183 -14.77 1.87 22.66
N ALA A 184 -14.45 1.69 21.38
CA ALA A 184 -13.89 2.76 20.57
C ALA A 184 -14.82 3.97 20.51
N GLN A 185 -14.25 5.15 20.74
CA GLN A 185 -14.88 6.46 20.55
C GLN A 185 -14.39 7.14 19.28
N GLU A 186 -13.23 6.68 18.80
CA GLU A 186 -12.59 7.14 17.58
C GLU A 186 -12.04 5.91 16.83
N VAL A 187 -12.45 5.75 15.57
CA VAL A 187 -12.08 4.63 14.71
C VAL A 187 -11.25 5.17 13.56
N TRP A 188 -10.04 4.63 13.41
CA TRP A 188 -9.15 4.86 12.28
C TRP A 188 -9.18 3.65 11.37
N LEU A 189 -9.88 3.78 10.25
CA LEU A 189 -9.99 2.75 9.23
C LEU A 189 -8.89 2.95 8.18
N ILE A 190 -8.06 1.94 8.00
CA ILE A 190 -7.04 1.91 6.95
C ILE A 190 -7.56 1.02 5.83
N TRP A 191 -8.00 1.66 4.74
CA TRP A 191 -8.74 1.03 3.67
C TRP A 191 -7.92 1.02 2.37
N CYS A 192 -7.44 -0.15 1.94
CA CYS A 192 -6.70 -0.31 0.70
C CYS A 192 -7.39 -1.21 -0.35
N ILE A 193 -8.62 -1.66 -0.06
CA ILE A 193 -9.48 -2.29 -1.05
C ILE A 193 -9.96 -1.21 -2.03
N GLY A 194 -10.04 -1.55 -3.32
CA GLY A 194 -10.63 -0.66 -4.32
C GLY A 194 -12.08 -0.30 -3.95
N ASN A 195 -12.52 0.83 -4.37
CA ASN A 195 -13.91 1.26 -4.34
C ASN A 195 -14.08 2.41 -5.35
N SER A 196 -13.85 2.10 -6.62
CA SER A 196 -14.03 3.04 -7.73
C SER A 196 -15.35 2.78 -8.46
N PRO A 197 -15.87 3.75 -9.21
CA PRO A 197 -17.08 3.56 -10.01
C PRO A 197 -16.85 2.74 -11.29
N TYR A 198 -15.62 2.32 -11.58
CA TYR A 198 -15.30 1.56 -12.77
C TYR A 198 -15.74 0.09 -12.63
N TRP A 199 -16.38 -0.44 -13.67
CA TRP A 199 -16.74 -1.83 -13.80
C TRP A 199 -15.93 -2.50 -14.90
N GLY A 200 -15.02 -3.41 -14.56
CA GLY A 200 -14.25 -4.23 -15.51
C GLY A 200 -14.96 -5.53 -15.83
N ASP A 201 -14.86 -5.96 -17.09
CA ASP A 201 -15.55 -7.16 -17.59
C ASP A 201 -14.70 -8.44 -17.52
N GLY A 202 -13.43 -8.33 -17.15
CA GLY A 202 -12.54 -9.49 -17.02
C GLY A 202 -12.86 -10.36 -15.80
N PRO A 203 -12.54 -11.66 -15.82
CA PRO A 203 -12.82 -12.55 -14.67
C PRO A 203 -12.14 -12.11 -13.36
N LEU A 204 -10.93 -11.56 -13.44
CA LEU A 204 -10.20 -11.05 -12.27
C LEU A 204 -10.84 -9.76 -11.74
N GLU A 205 -11.18 -8.83 -12.64
CA GLU A 205 -11.86 -7.59 -12.27
C GLU A 205 -13.21 -7.89 -11.61
N GLN A 206 -14.01 -8.80 -12.17
CA GLN A 206 -15.28 -9.20 -11.57
C GLN A 206 -15.09 -9.86 -10.20
N TYR A 207 -14.06 -10.66 -10.01
CA TYR A 207 -13.74 -11.24 -8.71
C TYR A 207 -13.39 -10.13 -7.69
N VAL A 208 -12.60 -9.14 -8.10
CA VAL A 208 -12.27 -7.96 -7.26
C VAL A 208 -13.53 -7.16 -6.94
N HIS A 209 -14.41 -6.93 -7.91
CA HIS A 209 -15.69 -6.23 -7.67
C HIS A 209 -16.60 -6.93 -6.66
N MET A 210 -16.63 -8.27 -6.65
CA MET A 210 -17.34 -9.01 -5.61
C MET A 210 -16.75 -8.74 -4.22
N ILE A 211 -15.42 -8.68 -4.11
CA ILE A 211 -14.74 -8.33 -2.85
C ILE A 211 -15.09 -6.90 -2.43
N GLU A 212 -14.98 -5.93 -3.34
CA GLU A 212 -15.29 -4.52 -3.08
C GLU A 212 -16.75 -4.34 -2.61
N MET A 213 -17.70 -4.95 -3.29
CA MET A 213 -19.13 -4.90 -2.90
C MET A 213 -19.35 -5.53 -1.52
N SER A 214 -18.72 -6.68 -1.26
CA SER A 214 -18.88 -7.36 0.03
C SER A 214 -18.27 -6.54 1.18
N ALA A 215 -17.06 -6.05 1.02
CA ALA A 215 -16.35 -5.27 2.03
C ALA A 215 -17.06 -3.92 2.30
N ALA A 216 -17.43 -3.18 1.23
CA ALA A 216 -18.12 -1.91 1.35
C ALA A 216 -19.53 -2.10 1.94
N GLY A 217 -20.28 -3.12 1.50
CA GLY A 217 -21.61 -3.43 2.02
C GLY A 217 -21.61 -3.79 3.50
N ALA A 218 -20.64 -4.59 3.94
CA ALA A 218 -20.48 -4.95 5.35
C ALA A 218 -20.13 -3.73 6.21
N LEU A 219 -19.27 -2.84 5.74
CA LEU A 219 -18.92 -1.60 6.44
C LEU A 219 -20.14 -0.68 6.60
N LEU A 220 -20.94 -0.50 5.55
CA LEU A 220 -22.18 0.29 5.62
C LEU A 220 -23.19 -0.31 6.60
N ALA A 221 -23.33 -1.64 6.63
CA ALA A 221 -24.16 -2.32 7.60
C ALA A 221 -23.69 -2.10 9.05
N ASP A 222 -22.38 -2.05 9.30
CA ASP A 222 -21.85 -1.71 10.62
C ASP A 222 -22.20 -0.26 11.02
N PHE A 223 -22.15 0.69 10.09
CA PHE A 223 -22.57 2.08 10.36
C PHE A 223 -24.05 2.18 10.67
N GLU A 224 -24.91 1.51 9.91
CA GLU A 224 -26.35 1.46 10.14
C GLU A 224 -26.67 0.82 11.50
N ALA A 225 -26.00 -0.28 11.84
CA ALA A 225 -26.19 -0.94 13.14
C ALA A 225 -25.73 -0.05 14.30
N ALA A 226 -24.61 0.67 14.16
CA ALA A 226 -24.15 1.61 15.16
C ALA A 226 -25.13 2.77 15.36
N ALA A 227 -25.65 3.35 14.27
CA ALA A 227 -26.66 4.41 14.31
C ALA A 227 -27.98 3.94 14.98
N ALA A 228 -28.45 2.75 14.61
CA ALA A 228 -29.63 2.15 15.19
C ALA A 228 -29.50 1.88 16.72
N ALA A 229 -28.26 1.58 17.15
CA ALA A 229 -27.94 1.40 18.57
C ALA A 229 -27.66 2.71 19.33
N GLY A 230 -27.71 3.87 18.66
CA GLY A 230 -27.39 5.18 19.24
C GLY A 230 -25.90 5.30 19.62
N ARG A 231 -25.00 4.56 18.95
CA ARG A 231 -23.56 4.62 19.23
C ARG A 231 -22.91 5.70 18.37
N GLU A 232 -22.45 6.76 19.04
CA GLU A 232 -21.68 7.83 18.40
C GLU A 232 -20.18 7.52 18.48
N PHE A 233 -19.47 7.79 17.38
CA PHE A 233 -18.00 7.69 17.29
C PHE A 233 -17.50 8.59 16.18
N VAL A 234 -16.23 8.99 16.27
CA VAL A 234 -15.52 9.70 15.20
C VAL A 234 -14.90 8.69 14.26
N LEU A 235 -15.07 8.88 12.95
CA LEU A 235 -14.51 8.01 11.91
C LEU A 235 -13.44 8.75 11.13
N HIS A 236 -12.22 8.23 11.14
CA HIS A 236 -11.15 8.61 10.23
C HIS A 236 -10.92 7.47 9.24
N VAL A 237 -10.77 7.79 7.95
CA VAL A 237 -10.46 6.79 6.93
C VAL A 237 -9.27 7.26 6.12
N ILE A 238 -8.18 6.49 6.18
CA ILE A 238 -7.05 6.67 5.28
C ILE A 238 -7.19 5.65 4.17
N ARG A 239 -7.21 6.13 2.94
CA ARG A 239 -7.37 5.34 1.72
C ARG A 239 -6.53 5.94 0.59
N PRO A 240 -6.14 5.15 -0.41
CA PRO A 240 -5.55 5.68 -1.62
C PRO A 240 -6.52 6.64 -2.34
N GLU A 241 -5.98 7.64 -3.01
CA GLU A 241 -6.77 8.51 -3.90
C GLU A 241 -7.34 7.70 -5.08
N HIS A 242 -6.53 6.80 -5.62
CA HIS A 242 -6.89 5.90 -6.73
C HIS A 242 -6.69 4.44 -6.34
N PRO A 243 -7.41 3.50 -6.96
CA PRO A 243 -7.21 2.08 -6.69
C PRO A 243 -5.75 1.66 -6.83
N LEU A 244 -5.26 0.92 -5.85
CA LEU A 244 -3.90 0.38 -5.89
C LEU A 244 -3.80 -0.72 -6.96
N PRO A 245 -2.62 -0.95 -7.54
CA PRO A 245 -2.38 -2.05 -8.45
C PRO A 245 -2.81 -3.39 -7.87
N LEU A 246 -3.37 -4.27 -8.69
CA LEU A 246 -3.79 -5.61 -8.26
C LEU A 246 -2.59 -6.54 -8.07
N ASP A 247 -2.76 -7.61 -7.28
CA ASP A 247 -1.70 -8.57 -6.96
C ASP A 247 -0.95 -9.14 -8.18
N PRO A 248 -1.57 -9.41 -9.36
CA PRO A 248 -0.83 -9.83 -10.54
C PRO A 248 0.28 -8.87 -10.99
N GLU A 249 0.13 -7.57 -10.76
CA GLU A 249 1.17 -6.58 -11.12
C GLU A 249 2.42 -6.75 -10.27
N PHE A 250 2.28 -7.23 -9.03
CA PHE A 250 3.40 -7.62 -8.18
C PHE A 250 4.13 -8.85 -8.72
N TYR A 251 3.38 -9.91 -9.06
CA TYR A 251 3.98 -11.12 -9.62
C TYR A 251 4.74 -10.86 -10.92
N LEU A 252 4.36 -9.83 -11.65
CA LEU A 252 5.03 -9.38 -12.86
C LEU A 252 6.21 -8.43 -12.58
N GLY A 253 6.46 -8.07 -11.31
CA GLY A 253 7.54 -7.16 -10.91
C GLY A 253 7.32 -5.70 -11.35
N ARG A 254 6.09 -5.30 -11.66
CA ARG A 254 5.76 -3.95 -12.10
C ARG A 254 5.58 -2.97 -10.94
N VAL A 255 5.23 -3.49 -9.78
CA VAL A 255 5.11 -2.74 -8.53
C VAL A 255 5.85 -3.50 -7.45
N ASP A 256 6.58 -2.80 -6.62
CA ASP A 256 7.25 -3.35 -5.46
C ASP A 256 6.72 -2.77 -4.15
N ALA A 257 7.11 -3.37 -3.03
CA ALA A 257 6.68 -2.95 -1.71
C ALA A 257 7.11 -1.50 -1.41
N ASP A 258 8.32 -1.09 -1.81
CA ASP A 258 8.82 0.28 -1.59
C ASP A 258 7.95 1.36 -2.25
N THR A 259 7.45 1.07 -3.44
CA THR A 259 6.52 1.96 -4.14
C THR A 259 5.21 2.09 -3.38
N LEU A 260 4.63 0.98 -2.92
CA LEU A 260 3.39 1.01 -2.14
C LEU A 260 3.56 1.70 -0.79
N ILE A 261 4.64 1.42 -0.07
CA ILE A 261 4.96 2.07 1.19
C ILE A 261 5.03 3.59 1.00
N SER A 262 5.74 4.04 -0.05
CA SER A 262 5.85 5.46 -0.37
C SER A 262 4.50 6.11 -0.71
N MET A 263 3.64 5.39 -1.45
CA MET A 263 2.26 5.84 -1.73
C MET A 263 1.45 5.91 -0.43
N GLY A 264 1.55 4.89 0.44
CA GLY A 264 0.85 4.86 1.72
C GLY A 264 1.23 6.02 2.63
N TYR A 265 2.50 6.34 2.70
CA TYR A 265 2.98 7.49 3.45
C TYR A 265 2.42 8.81 2.90
N ARG A 266 2.49 9.00 1.57
CA ARG A 266 1.91 10.19 0.90
C ARG A 266 0.41 10.34 1.19
N ASP A 267 -0.36 9.26 1.01
CA ASP A 267 -1.80 9.28 1.16
C ASP A 267 -2.21 9.56 2.62
N ALA A 268 -1.47 8.98 3.57
CA ALA A 268 -1.68 9.24 4.99
C ALA A 268 -1.36 10.70 5.35
N ARG A 269 -0.26 11.26 4.85
CA ARG A 269 0.09 12.67 5.09
C ARG A 269 -0.95 13.62 4.51
N ALA A 270 -1.41 13.38 3.29
CA ALA A 270 -2.47 14.17 2.68
C ALA A 270 -3.76 14.16 3.50
N TYR A 271 -4.11 12.99 4.10
CA TYR A 271 -5.24 12.90 5.01
C TYR A 271 -5.01 13.67 6.30
N LEU A 272 -3.87 13.48 6.96
CA LEU A 272 -3.51 14.11 8.23
C LEU A 272 -3.47 15.65 8.12
N ASP A 273 -2.96 16.18 7.02
CA ASP A 273 -2.90 17.62 6.77
C ASP A 273 -4.30 18.24 6.51
N SER A 274 -5.29 17.44 6.10
CA SER A 274 -6.65 17.90 5.75
C SER A 274 -7.75 17.46 6.71
N MET A 275 -7.46 16.54 7.65
CA MET A 275 -8.46 15.97 8.54
C MET A 275 -9.06 17.01 9.48
N THR A 276 -10.31 16.77 9.87
CA THR A 276 -11.00 17.55 10.90
C THR A 276 -11.23 16.70 12.15
N PRO A 277 -11.36 17.31 13.34
CA PRO A 277 -11.63 16.59 14.58
C PRO A 277 -12.96 15.79 14.57
N ASP A 278 -13.91 16.20 13.72
CA ASP A 278 -15.20 15.54 13.58
C ASP A 278 -15.14 14.28 12.69
N GLY A 279 -14.00 14.07 12.02
CA GLY A 279 -13.77 12.95 11.11
C GLY A 279 -14.64 13.01 9.84
N LEU A 280 -14.95 11.84 9.30
CA LEU A 280 -15.68 11.68 8.04
C LEU A 280 -17.12 11.22 8.29
N ALA A 281 -18.00 11.49 7.33
CA ALA A 281 -19.37 10.95 7.32
C ALA A 281 -19.33 9.41 7.19
N LYS A 282 -20.22 8.75 7.94
CA LYS A 282 -20.38 7.31 7.97
C LYS A 282 -21.29 6.84 6.84
N ASP A 283 -20.83 7.01 5.60
CA ASP A 283 -21.56 6.63 4.38
C ASP A 283 -20.59 6.14 3.29
N ALA A 284 -21.11 5.74 2.14
CA ALA A 284 -20.32 5.17 1.04
C ALA A 284 -19.17 6.08 0.53
N ARG A 285 -19.23 7.37 0.78
CA ARG A 285 -18.21 8.33 0.36
C ARG A 285 -16.90 8.17 1.14
N CYS A 286 -16.96 7.62 2.37
CA CYS A 286 -15.78 7.52 3.21
C CYS A 286 -14.68 6.60 2.62
N THR A 287 -15.05 5.58 1.83
CA THR A 287 -14.13 4.65 1.15
C THR A 287 -14.07 4.85 -0.36
N SER A 288 -14.86 5.76 -0.93
CA SER A 288 -14.93 5.99 -2.38
C SER A 288 -13.59 6.48 -2.93
N MET A 289 -13.15 5.92 -4.05
CA MET A 289 -11.93 6.30 -4.78
C MET A 289 -12.30 6.87 -6.14
N THR A 290 -11.39 7.62 -6.74
CA THR A 290 -11.53 8.12 -8.11
C THR A 290 -10.67 7.30 -9.06
N GLU A 291 -11.12 7.14 -10.31
CA GLU A 291 -10.25 6.60 -11.34
C GLU A 291 -9.15 7.60 -11.69
N PRO A 292 -7.89 7.15 -11.82
CA PRO A 292 -6.83 8.03 -12.28
C PRO A 292 -7.04 8.41 -13.74
N ALA A 293 -6.62 9.61 -14.13
CA ALA A 293 -6.57 9.98 -15.53
C ALA A 293 -5.62 9.03 -16.31
N PRO A 294 -5.94 8.70 -17.58
CA PRO A 294 -5.06 7.88 -18.39
C PRO A 294 -3.65 8.43 -18.46
N GLY A 295 -2.67 7.64 -18.10
CA GLY A 295 -1.28 8.06 -17.98
C GLY A 295 -0.33 6.90 -17.86
N VAL A 296 0.85 7.19 -17.36
CA VAL A 296 1.87 6.18 -17.04
C VAL A 296 2.44 6.43 -15.65
N ARG A 297 2.80 5.34 -14.99
CA ARG A 297 3.65 5.34 -13.81
C ARG A 297 5.03 4.83 -14.19
N PHE A 298 6.07 5.42 -13.61
CA PHE A 298 7.45 4.93 -13.72
C PHE A 298 8.21 5.21 -12.43
N ILE A 299 9.32 4.50 -12.24
CA ILE A 299 10.19 4.65 -11.08
C ILE A 299 11.46 5.35 -11.52
N ASP A 300 11.78 6.42 -10.82
CA ASP A 300 12.98 7.22 -11.03
C ASP A 300 13.93 7.04 -9.82
N ALA A 301 15.16 6.60 -10.09
CA ALA A 301 16.16 6.37 -9.07
C ALA A 301 17.46 7.10 -9.41
N LEU A 302 18.01 7.79 -8.40
CA LEU A 302 19.24 8.56 -8.52
C LEU A 302 20.11 8.33 -7.28
N HIS A 303 21.42 8.42 -7.48
CA HIS A 303 22.42 8.19 -6.45
C HIS A 303 23.43 9.32 -6.40
N GLY A 304 23.91 9.63 -5.21
CA GLY A 304 24.97 10.60 -4.96
C GLY A 304 25.61 10.39 -3.61
N GLU A 305 26.32 11.38 -3.11
CA GLU A 305 26.99 11.32 -1.81
C GLU A 305 26.79 12.63 -1.03
N VAL A 306 26.58 12.50 0.27
CA VAL A 306 26.58 13.60 1.23
C VAL A 306 27.55 13.28 2.34
N ASP A 307 28.49 14.17 2.60
CA ASP A 307 29.55 14.00 3.61
C ASP A 307 30.35 12.69 3.44
N GLY A 308 30.55 12.25 2.18
CA GLY A 308 31.27 11.02 1.83
C GLY A 308 30.47 9.73 2.10
N GLN A 309 29.15 9.86 2.34
CA GLN A 309 28.26 8.71 2.51
C GLN A 309 27.22 8.65 1.38
N PRO A 310 26.81 7.44 0.96
CA PRO A 310 25.85 7.28 -0.13
C PRO A 310 24.50 7.87 0.21
N LEU A 311 23.92 8.59 -0.76
CA LEU A 311 22.55 9.07 -0.74
C LEU A 311 21.81 8.48 -1.93
N ALA A 312 20.68 7.81 -1.67
CA ALA A 312 19.78 7.33 -2.71
C ALA A 312 18.47 8.13 -2.67
N PHE A 313 18.02 8.55 -3.85
CA PHE A 313 16.68 9.08 -4.09
C PHE A 313 15.91 8.08 -4.94
N ARG A 314 14.68 7.76 -4.55
CA ARG A 314 13.80 6.91 -5.35
C ARG A 314 12.39 7.46 -5.31
N ALA A 315 11.77 7.59 -6.47
CA ALA A 315 10.43 8.10 -6.60
C ALA A 315 9.60 7.31 -7.62
N ALA A 316 8.34 7.06 -7.29
CA ALA A 316 7.31 6.65 -8.23
C ALA A 316 6.57 7.89 -8.71
N VAL A 317 6.58 8.10 -10.01
CA VAL A 317 5.98 9.26 -10.67
C VAL A 317 4.81 8.78 -11.51
N VAL A 318 3.64 9.40 -11.33
CA VAL A 318 2.47 9.19 -12.20
C VAL A 318 2.31 10.44 -13.07
N MET A 319 2.41 10.25 -14.38
CA MET A 319 2.26 11.33 -15.37
C MET A 319 1.01 11.09 -16.21
N PRO A 320 0.03 12.00 -16.21
CA PRO A 320 -1.11 11.95 -17.13
C PRO A 320 -0.64 12.01 -18.60
N SER A 321 -1.32 11.27 -19.48
CA SER A 321 -0.98 11.22 -20.91
C SER A 321 -1.16 12.53 -21.66
N GLN A 322 -2.02 13.43 -21.16
CA GLN A 322 -2.29 14.73 -21.75
C GLN A 322 -2.21 15.82 -20.68
N ARG A 323 -1.70 17.00 -21.05
CA ARG A 323 -1.72 18.18 -20.19
C ARG A 323 -3.17 18.57 -19.89
N GLY A 324 -3.51 18.70 -18.61
CA GLY A 324 -4.85 19.10 -18.16
C GLY A 324 -5.77 17.94 -17.79
N ASP A 325 -5.42 16.69 -18.08
CA ASP A 325 -6.23 15.52 -17.72
C ASP A 325 -6.08 15.11 -16.24
N GLY A 326 -5.09 15.67 -15.54
CA GLY A 326 -4.85 15.41 -14.13
C GLY A 326 -3.55 16.04 -13.64
N THR A 327 -3.34 16.00 -12.33
CA THR A 327 -2.10 16.46 -11.68
C THR A 327 -1.11 15.31 -11.60
N PRO A 328 0.16 15.50 -12.03
CA PRO A 328 1.20 14.50 -11.80
C PRO A 328 1.35 14.20 -10.31
N GLN A 329 1.52 12.92 -9.96
CA GLN A 329 1.72 12.48 -8.58
C GLN A 329 3.16 12.04 -8.38
N LEU A 330 3.70 12.35 -7.20
CA LEU A 330 5.03 11.97 -6.78
C LEU A 330 4.94 11.31 -5.40
N SER A 331 5.47 10.10 -5.27
CA SER A 331 5.71 9.44 -3.99
C SER A 331 7.10 8.83 -4.00
N GLY A 332 7.78 8.74 -2.85
CA GLY A 332 9.13 8.22 -2.85
C GLY A 332 9.83 8.43 -1.51
N TYR A 333 11.14 8.28 -1.53
CA TYR A 333 11.96 8.45 -0.33
C TYR A 333 13.39 8.88 -0.67
N LEU A 334 14.07 9.42 0.35
CA LEU A 334 15.52 9.49 0.45
C LEU A 334 16.01 8.40 1.38
N ASP A 335 17.15 7.79 1.08
CA ASP A 335 17.82 6.82 1.95
C ASP A 335 19.28 7.21 2.14
N HIS A 336 19.69 7.34 3.42
CA HIS A 336 21.05 7.75 3.78
C HIS A 336 21.45 7.13 5.13
N PRO A 337 22.69 6.66 5.31
CA PRO A 337 23.11 5.97 6.54
C PRO A 337 22.89 6.76 7.84
N ARG A 338 22.96 8.10 7.79
CA ARG A 338 22.80 8.95 8.98
C ARG A 338 21.37 8.99 9.50
N PHE A 339 20.36 9.09 8.61
CA PHE A 339 18.97 9.28 9.02
C PHE A 339 18.04 8.13 8.60
N GLY A 340 18.60 7.15 7.85
CA GLY A 340 17.84 6.05 7.28
C GLY A 340 16.90 6.51 6.16
N ARG A 341 15.82 5.77 5.95
CA ARG A 341 14.80 6.08 4.94
C ARG A 341 13.81 7.10 5.45
N VAL A 342 13.66 8.21 4.71
CA VAL A 342 12.67 9.27 4.95
C VAL A 342 11.80 9.44 3.71
N PHE A 343 10.49 9.48 3.91
CA PHE A 343 9.52 9.50 2.82
C PHE A 343 9.15 10.91 2.38
N LEU A 344 8.73 11.06 1.12
CA LEU A 344 8.29 12.31 0.52
C LEU A 344 6.81 12.57 0.90
N ALA A 345 6.55 13.72 1.50
CA ALA A 345 5.22 14.28 1.69
C ALA A 345 4.97 15.40 0.67
N ASP A 346 3.72 15.65 0.29
CA ASP A 346 3.29 16.71 -0.64
C ASP A 346 4.02 16.71 -1.99
N GLY A 347 4.34 15.51 -2.48
CA GLY A 347 5.10 15.35 -3.70
C GLY A 347 4.42 15.96 -4.92
N ARG A 348 5.15 16.81 -5.66
CA ARG A 348 4.69 17.49 -6.89
C ARG A 348 5.73 17.39 -7.98
N VAL A 349 5.27 17.31 -9.23
CA VAL A 349 6.12 17.35 -10.41
C VAL A 349 5.83 18.65 -11.16
N GLU A 350 6.84 19.46 -11.37
CA GLU A 350 6.76 20.75 -12.07
C GLU A 350 7.66 20.71 -13.30
N VAL A 351 7.17 21.26 -14.41
CA VAL A 351 7.95 21.44 -15.64
C VAL A 351 7.90 22.91 -16.00
N ASP A 352 9.03 23.60 -15.89
CA ASP A 352 9.18 25.02 -16.19
C ASP A 352 10.36 25.23 -17.15
N GLY A 353 10.04 25.57 -18.40
CA GLY A 353 11.06 25.73 -19.44
C GLY A 353 11.86 24.46 -19.67
N GLU A 354 13.16 24.52 -19.36
CA GLU A 354 14.11 23.41 -19.46
C GLU A 354 14.16 22.54 -18.21
N ASP A 355 13.58 22.99 -17.10
CA ASP A 355 13.66 22.32 -15.82
C ASP A 355 12.48 21.35 -15.59
N LEU A 356 12.82 20.12 -15.23
CA LEU A 356 11.93 19.14 -14.62
C LEU A 356 12.25 19.07 -13.13
N SER A 357 11.33 19.47 -12.29
CA SER A 357 11.51 19.52 -10.85
C SER A 357 10.55 18.58 -10.11
N TYR A 358 11.09 17.83 -9.17
CA TYR A 358 10.34 17.12 -8.14
C TYR A 358 10.44 17.91 -6.83
N ARG A 359 9.29 18.31 -6.30
CA ARG A 359 9.22 19.06 -5.05
C ARG A 359 8.45 18.26 -4.01
N ALA A 360 8.94 18.24 -2.77
CA ALA A 360 8.32 17.54 -1.68
C ALA A 360 8.75 18.15 -0.34
N ARG A 361 8.18 17.66 0.75
CA ARG A 361 8.69 17.86 2.10
C ARG A 361 9.15 16.52 2.66
N VAL A 362 10.15 16.53 3.51
CA VAL A 362 10.63 15.36 4.25
C VAL A 362 10.75 15.70 5.74
N LEU A 363 10.49 14.73 6.60
CA LEU A 363 10.64 14.89 8.04
C LEU A 363 12.04 14.43 8.46
N LEU A 364 12.91 15.37 8.79
CA LEU A 364 14.29 15.12 9.24
C LEU A 364 14.54 15.76 10.61
N ASP A 365 15.18 15.02 11.52
CA ASP A 365 15.55 15.47 12.85
C ASP A 365 14.36 16.14 13.61
N GLY A 366 13.13 15.62 13.41
CA GLY A 366 11.90 16.13 14.02
C GLY A 366 11.33 17.40 13.39
N GLY A 367 11.88 17.88 12.26
CA GLY A 367 11.39 19.06 11.55
C GLY A 367 11.13 18.81 10.06
N TRP A 368 10.10 19.47 9.52
CA TRP A 368 9.83 19.44 8.09
C TRP A 368 10.86 20.26 7.32
N GLN A 369 11.42 19.70 6.27
CA GLN A 369 12.36 20.35 5.37
C GLN A 369 11.85 20.25 3.94
N ASP A 370 11.96 21.35 3.18
CA ASP A 370 11.66 21.36 1.76
C ASP A 370 12.74 20.64 0.98
N LEU A 371 12.30 19.85 0.01
CA LEU A 371 13.12 19.11 -0.93
C LEU A 371 12.78 19.58 -2.33
N ALA A 372 13.79 19.88 -3.13
CA ALA A 372 13.66 20.10 -4.58
C ALA A 372 14.76 19.30 -5.30
N LEU A 373 14.34 18.47 -6.24
CA LEU A 373 15.24 17.76 -7.14
C LEU A 373 14.96 18.25 -8.55
N THR A 374 15.95 18.87 -9.20
CA THR A 374 15.80 19.51 -10.50
C THR A 374 16.73 18.88 -11.52
N ARG A 375 16.20 18.53 -12.68
CA ARG A 375 16.95 18.22 -13.90
C ARG A 375 16.76 19.35 -14.87
N THR A 376 17.87 19.88 -15.41
CA THR A 376 17.85 20.86 -16.49
C THR A 376 18.13 20.15 -17.80
N LEU A 377 17.18 20.17 -18.71
CA LEU A 377 17.28 19.63 -20.07
C LEU A 377 17.58 20.77 -21.03
N HIS A 378 18.85 21.01 -21.34
CA HIS A 378 19.25 22.14 -22.17
C HIS A 378 18.68 22.03 -23.59
N ASP A 379 18.30 23.18 -24.16
CA ASP A 379 17.81 23.28 -25.54
C ASP A 379 18.98 23.70 -26.45
N ASP A 380 19.97 22.81 -26.61
CA ASP A 380 21.15 23.01 -27.45
C ASP A 380 21.47 21.78 -28.31
N PRO A 381 22.00 21.99 -29.53
CA PRO A 381 22.39 20.90 -30.41
C PRO A 381 23.65 20.20 -29.87
N GLY A 382 23.52 19.00 -29.30
CA GLY A 382 24.64 18.24 -28.80
C GLY A 382 24.32 16.78 -28.49
N PRO A 383 25.31 15.91 -28.30
CA PRO A 383 25.11 14.52 -27.91
C PRO A 383 24.93 14.33 -26.39
N ASP A 384 24.61 15.38 -25.65
CA ASP A 384 24.58 15.45 -24.19
C ASP A 384 23.19 15.21 -23.55
N ALA A 385 22.16 14.99 -24.37
CA ALA A 385 20.82 14.60 -23.90
C ALA A 385 20.81 13.54 -22.80
N TRP A 386 21.72 12.55 -22.90
CA TRP A 386 21.88 11.55 -21.85
C TRP A 386 22.49 12.14 -20.58
N SER A 387 23.46 13.04 -20.72
CA SER A 387 24.08 13.72 -19.57
C SER A 387 23.04 14.54 -18.81
N ASP A 388 22.23 15.29 -19.51
CA ASP A 388 21.18 16.13 -18.92
C ASP A 388 20.07 15.30 -18.26
N ALA A 389 19.64 14.24 -18.93
CA ALA A 389 18.61 13.35 -18.40
C ALA A 389 19.05 12.59 -17.15
N ARG A 390 20.35 12.26 -17.04
CA ARG A 390 20.86 11.45 -15.93
C ARG A 390 21.27 12.26 -14.70
N ASN A 391 21.63 13.52 -14.85
CA ASN A 391 22.09 14.37 -13.75
C ASN A 391 20.95 15.18 -13.17
N ALA A 392 20.92 15.29 -11.85
CA ALA A 392 19.93 16.08 -11.14
C ALA A 392 20.59 16.77 -9.94
N ARG A 393 20.11 17.95 -9.60
CA ARG A 393 20.50 18.66 -8.40
C ARG A 393 19.42 18.54 -7.34
N LEU A 394 19.79 17.94 -6.23
CA LEU A 394 18.95 17.90 -5.02
C LEU A 394 19.28 19.08 -4.12
N GLU A 395 18.25 19.84 -3.74
CA GLU A 395 18.33 20.87 -2.69
C GLU A 395 17.53 20.37 -1.47
N LEU A 396 18.17 20.28 -0.31
CA LEU A 396 17.58 19.81 0.93
C LEU A 396 18.17 20.57 2.11
N GLY A 397 17.32 21.25 2.89
CA GLY A 397 17.77 21.99 4.08
C GLY A 397 18.86 23.04 3.77
N GLY A 398 18.88 23.62 2.60
CA GLY A 398 19.88 24.58 2.13
C GLY A 398 21.18 23.96 1.61
N GLN A 399 21.33 22.65 1.67
CA GLN A 399 22.44 21.92 1.04
C GLN A 399 22.08 21.57 -0.42
N LYS A 400 23.09 21.56 -1.29
CA LYS A 400 22.97 21.16 -2.69
C LYS A 400 23.82 19.95 -2.95
N VAL A 401 23.23 18.92 -3.53
CA VAL A 401 23.85 17.64 -3.81
C VAL A 401 23.60 17.26 -5.27
N GLU A 402 24.63 16.87 -5.99
CA GLU A 402 24.46 16.33 -7.34
C GLU A 402 24.15 14.84 -7.24
N LEU A 403 23.05 14.45 -7.87
CA LEU A 403 22.64 13.05 -8.00
C LEU A 403 22.73 12.62 -9.45
N THR A 404 22.98 11.34 -9.66
CA THR A 404 23.17 10.79 -11.00
C THR A 404 22.38 9.48 -11.14
N MET A 405 21.73 9.31 -12.29
CA MET A 405 21.11 8.05 -12.70
C MET A 405 22.18 7.17 -13.38
N GLY A 406 22.38 5.95 -12.89
CA GLY A 406 23.22 4.94 -13.55
C GLY A 406 22.54 4.32 -14.76
N LEU A 407 23.29 3.60 -15.60
CA LEU A 407 22.71 2.87 -16.73
C LEU A 407 21.72 1.79 -16.28
N GLY A 408 21.99 1.14 -15.13
CA GLY A 408 21.07 0.18 -14.52
C GLY A 408 19.75 0.81 -14.11
N ASP A 409 19.81 2.02 -13.50
CA ASP A 409 18.63 2.76 -13.07
C ASP A 409 17.80 3.23 -14.27
N ALA A 410 18.45 3.66 -15.35
CA ALA A 410 17.77 4.01 -16.59
C ALA A 410 17.05 2.81 -17.23
N ALA A 411 17.69 1.64 -17.23
CA ALA A 411 17.07 0.41 -17.70
C ALA A 411 15.87 0.01 -16.80
N ALA A 412 16.02 0.15 -15.48
CA ALA A 412 14.96 -0.11 -14.52
C ALA A 412 13.79 0.89 -14.67
N LEU A 413 14.07 2.18 -14.91
CA LEU A 413 13.05 3.19 -15.19
C LEU A 413 12.22 2.78 -16.41
N LEU A 414 12.86 2.43 -17.52
CA LEU A 414 12.16 2.00 -18.74
C LEU A 414 11.34 0.73 -18.52
N ALA A 415 11.86 -0.22 -17.75
CA ALA A 415 11.17 -1.46 -17.41
C ALA A 415 9.97 -1.23 -16.46
N SER A 416 10.00 -0.19 -15.64
CA SER A 416 8.94 0.16 -14.69
C SER A 416 7.79 0.96 -15.30
N VAL A 417 7.88 1.38 -16.57
CA VAL A 417 6.83 2.15 -17.24
C VAL A 417 5.56 1.32 -17.35
N GLU A 418 4.52 1.75 -16.67
CA GLU A 418 3.24 1.06 -16.59
C GLU A 418 2.08 2.01 -16.90
N PRO A 419 1.09 1.58 -17.71
CA PRO A 419 -0.11 2.37 -17.95
C PRO A 419 -0.99 2.43 -16.70
N VAL A 420 -1.50 3.61 -16.39
CA VAL A 420 -2.41 3.91 -15.28
C VAL A 420 -3.69 4.54 -15.85
N GLY A 421 -4.85 4.24 -15.25
CA GLY A 421 -6.14 4.79 -15.68
C GLY A 421 -6.56 4.39 -17.10
N ALA A 422 -5.99 3.29 -17.61
CA ALA A 422 -6.26 2.78 -18.93
C ALA A 422 -6.84 1.37 -18.83
N HIS A 423 -7.99 1.15 -19.45
CA HIS A 423 -8.74 -0.07 -19.37
C HIS A 423 -8.68 -0.84 -20.70
N GLY A 424 -8.33 -2.12 -20.61
CA GLY A 424 -8.15 -2.96 -21.77
C GLY A 424 -6.82 -2.75 -22.53
N PHE A 425 -6.48 -3.72 -23.37
CA PHE A 425 -5.17 -3.78 -24.03
C PHE A 425 -4.88 -2.57 -24.94
N ALA A 426 -5.88 -2.10 -25.68
CA ALA A 426 -5.69 -1.02 -26.65
C ALA A 426 -5.39 0.33 -25.96
N GLU A 427 -6.11 0.66 -24.89
CA GLU A 427 -5.89 1.89 -24.13
C GLU A 427 -4.54 1.86 -23.39
N ARG A 428 -4.20 0.73 -22.77
CA ARG A 428 -2.90 0.52 -22.10
C ARG A 428 -1.73 0.72 -23.08
N ALA A 429 -1.80 0.08 -24.26
CA ALA A 429 -0.79 0.24 -25.29
C ALA A 429 -0.72 1.69 -25.79
N GLN A 430 -1.87 2.36 -25.95
CA GLN A 430 -1.93 3.76 -26.37
C GLN A 430 -1.34 4.72 -25.33
N ALA A 431 -1.58 4.50 -24.03
CA ALA A 431 -1.01 5.32 -22.96
C ALA A 431 0.53 5.29 -22.98
N VAL A 432 1.11 4.09 -23.04
CA VAL A 432 2.56 3.89 -23.14
C VAL A 432 3.12 4.50 -24.44
N ALA A 433 2.45 4.24 -25.59
CA ALA A 433 2.90 4.77 -26.87
C ALA A 433 2.88 6.31 -26.90
N ARG A 434 1.85 6.93 -26.34
CA ARG A 434 1.77 8.41 -26.22
C ARG A 434 2.86 8.97 -25.33
N PHE A 435 3.10 8.36 -24.17
CA PHE A 435 4.16 8.78 -23.27
C PHE A 435 5.53 8.72 -23.96
N THR A 436 5.84 7.57 -24.57
CA THR A 436 7.11 7.37 -25.29
C THR A 436 7.25 8.34 -26.46
N ALA A 437 6.18 8.51 -27.27
CA ALA A 437 6.20 9.43 -28.40
C ALA A 437 6.33 10.90 -27.97
N ASN A 438 5.70 11.29 -26.86
CA ASN A 438 5.80 12.64 -26.34
C ASN A 438 7.21 12.91 -25.76
N GLY A 439 7.75 11.97 -24.99
CA GLY A 439 9.12 12.06 -24.49
C GLY A 439 10.15 12.12 -25.61
N PHE A 440 10.01 11.26 -26.63
CA PHE A 440 10.91 11.24 -27.78
C PHE A 440 10.78 12.51 -28.64
N ARG A 441 9.56 13.03 -28.83
CA ARG A 441 9.32 14.28 -29.57
C ARG A 441 9.88 15.49 -28.82
N GLU A 442 9.77 15.52 -27.50
CA GLU A 442 10.36 16.60 -26.70
C GLU A 442 11.88 16.56 -26.73
N LEU A 443 12.49 15.35 -26.65
CA LEU A 443 13.91 15.15 -26.89
C LEU A 443 14.34 15.65 -28.28
N LEU A 444 13.71 15.17 -29.36
CA LEU A 444 14.03 15.59 -30.74
C LEU A 444 13.80 17.09 -30.98
N ARG A 445 12.95 17.73 -30.21
CA ARG A 445 12.74 19.18 -30.34
C ARG A 445 13.86 19.98 -29.69
N ARG A 446 14.49 19.43 -28.65
CA ARG A 446 15.54 20.10 -27.87
C ARG A 446 16.96 19.80 -28.39
N TYR A 447 17.19 18.61 -28.92
CA TYR A 447 18.46 18.13 -29.45
C TYR A 447 18.38 17.84 -30.96
#